data_c4a3ba93ad92759df2079ced983d1217
#
_entry.id   c4a3ba93ad92759df2079ced983d1217
#
_cell.length_a   1.000
_cell.length_b   1.000
_cell.length_c   1.000
_cell.angle_alpha   90.00
_cell.angle_beta   90.00
_cell.angle_gamma   90.00
#
_symmetry.space_group_name_H-M   'P 1'
#
loop_
_entity.id
_entity.type
_entity.pdbx_description
1 polymer ?
#
loop_
_entity_poly.entity_id
_entity_poly.type
_entity_poly.pdbx_seq_one_letter_code
_entity_poly.pdbx_strand_id
1 'polypeptide(L)'
;MTVLFADVMHSMDVAAAVGADRLREIMTDLLDRSTAVVKRYGGTLSQFTGDGIMAVFGAPTALEDHAFRACLAALGIQAEAKRLAVDVRERDGVDLLLRVGLNSAR
;
A
#
# COMPACT_ATOMS: atom_id res chain seq x y z
N MET A 1 -12.92 10.91 9.61
CA MET A 1 -12.47 9.71 8.91
C MET A 1 -11.43 10.08 7.87
N THR A 2 -10.37 9.33 7.80
CA THR A 2 -9.34 9.53 6.77
C THR A 2 -9.21 8.26 5.96
N VAL A 3 -9.15 8.40 4.64
CA VAL A 3 -8.98 7.30 3.71
C VAL A 3 -7.59 7.36 3.12
N LEU A 4 -6.91 6.22 3.11
CA LEU A 4 -5.58 6.05 2.53
C LEU A 4 -5.71 5.18 1.28
N PHE A 5 -5.08 5.63 0.20
CA PHE A 5 -4.98 4.87 -1.05
C PHE A 5 -3.53 4.57 -1.34
N ALA A 6 -3.25 3.37 -1.78
CA ALA A 6 -1.91 3.02 -2.26
C ALA A 6 -2.06 2.12 -3.48
N ASP A 7 -1.39 2.47 -4.57
CA ASP A 7 -1.41 1.64 -5.77
C ASP A 7 -0.03 1.60 -6.44
N VAL A 8 0.21 0.52 -7.18
CA VAL A 8 1.44 0.35 -7.94
C VAL A 8 1.32 1.12 -9.24
N MET A 9 2.29 1.98 -9.49
CA MET A 9 2.36 2.74 -10.74
C MET A 9 2.84 1.84 -11.87
N HIS A 10 2.22 1.98 -13.03
CA HIS A 10 2.61 1.25 -14.24
C HIS A 10 2.62 -0.28 -14.03
N SER A 11 1.60 -0.79 -13.33
CA SER A 11 1.50 -2.22 -13.04
C SER A 11 1.48 -3.09 -14.30
N MET A 12 0.91 -2.58 -15.39
CA MET A 12 0.89 -3.29 -16.65
C MET A 12 2.29 -3.45 -17.24
N ASP A 13 3.14 -2.44 -17.09
CA ASP A 13 4.54 -2.52 -17.54
C ASP A 13 5.32 -3.52 -16.71
N VAL A 14 5.08 -3.57 -15.41
CA VAL A 14 5.69 -4.56 -14.53
C VAL A 14 5.23 -5.96 -14.92
N ALA A 15 3.93 -6.14 -15.17
CA ALA A 15 3.38 -7.42 -15.60
C ALA A 15 4.00 -7.89 -16.92
N ALA A 16 4.20 -6.98 -17.86
CA ALA A 16 4.84 -7.30 -19.14
C ALA A 16 6.29 -7.74 -18.97
N ALA A 17 7.00 -7.15 -17.99
CA ALA A 17 8.41 -7.46 -17.74
C ALA A 17 8.62 -8.76 -16.96
N VAL A 18 7.77 -9.05 -15.97
CA VAL A 18 8.01 -10.16 -15.03
C VAL A 18 6.99 -11.31 -15.17
N GLY A 19 5.90 -11.08 -15.88
CA GLY A 19 4.81 -12.03 -16.02
C GLY A 19 3.75 -11.89 -14.94
N ALA A 20 2.55 -12.41 -15.21
CA ALA A 20 1.39 -12.25 -14.33
C ALA A 20 1.59 -12.94 -12.98
N ASP A 21 2.20 -14.12 -12.95
CA ASP A 21 2.41 -14.87 -11.70
C ASP A 21 3.36 -14.15 -10.76
N ARG A 22 4.46 -13.62 -11.32
CA ARG A 22 5.43 -12.89 -10.51
C ARG A 22 4.85 -11.58 -10.00
N LEU A 23 4.07 -10.88 -10.84
CA LEU A 23 3.37 -9.67 -10.40
C LEU A 23 2.44 -9.99 -9.23
N ARG A 24 1.71 -11.09 -9.30
CA ARG A 24 0.82 -11.50 -8.21
C ARG A 24 1.58 -11.73 -6.91
N GLU A 25 2.75 -12.37 -6.96
CA GLU A 25 3.58 -12.56 -5.79
C GLU A 25 4.03 -11.24 -5.19
N ILE A 26 4.46 -10.30 -6.03
CA ILE A 26 4.88 -8.96 -5.61
C ILE A 26 3.72 -8.23 -4.94
N MET A 27 2.54 -8.28 -5.56
CA MET A 27 1.36 -7.61 -5.01
C MET A 27 0.91 -8.23 -3.69
N THR A 28 1.01 -9.55 -3.53
CA THR A 28 0.69 -10.22 -2.28
C THR A 28 1.64 -9.78 -1.16
N ASP A 29 2.94 -9.71 -1.45
CA ASP A 29 3.93 -9.23 -0.48
C ASP A 29 3.65 -7.79 -0.08
N LEU A 30 3.37 -6.92 -1.06
CA LEU A 30 3.04 -5.53 -0.79
C LEU A 30 1.77 -5.40 0.04
N LEU A 31 0.75 -6.20 -0.25
CA LEU A 31 -0.50 -6.20 0.50
C LEU A 31 -0.28 -6.64 1.95
N ASP A 32 0.50 -7.69 2.17
CA ASP A 32 0.80 -8.18 3.51
C ASP A 32 1.54 -7.13 4.35
N ARG A 33 2.56 -6.49 3.75
CA ARG A 33 3.32 -5.43 4.41
C ARG A 33 2.43 -4.23 4.74
N SER A 34 1.60 -3.82 3.78
CA SER A 34 0.70 -2.68 3.95
C SER A 34 -0.37 -2.96 5.01
N THR A 35 -0.93 -4.17 5.04
CA THR A 35 -1.92 -4.57 6.04
C THR A 35 -1.33 -4.50 7.45
N ALA A 36 -0.10 -4.96 7.63
CA ALA A 36 0.57 -4.90 8.93
C ALA A 36 0.75 -3.46 9.40
N VAL A 37 1.14 -2.56 8.50
CA VAL A 37 1.30 -1.13 8.81
C VAL A 37 -0.03 -0.49 9.17
N VAL A 38 -1.07 -0.75 8.38
CA VAL A 38 -2.42 -0.20 8.61
C VAL A 38 -2.93 -0.63 10.00
N LYS A 39 -2.78 -1.90 10.34
CA LYS A 39 -3.20 -2.42 11.64
C LYS A 39 -2.42 -1.80 12.79
N ARG A 40 -1.12 -1.57 12.60
CA ARG A 40 -0.26 -0.95 13.63
C ARG A 40 -0.79 0.41 14.06
N TYR A 41 -1.33 1.17 13.13
CA TYR A 41 -1.81 2.52 13.40
C TYR A 41 -3.33 2.60 13.60
N GLY A 42 -3.98 1.45 13.75
CA GLY A 42 -5.40 1.40 14.11
C GLY A 42 -6.36 1.59 12.95
N GLY A 43 -5.87 1.44 11.72
CA GLY A 43 -6.72 1.49 10.54
C GLY A 43 -7.37 0.16 10.22
N THR A 44 -8.31 0.20 9.31
CA THR A 44 -9.01 -0.97 8.80
C THR A 44 -8.85 -1.03 7.29
N LEU A 45 -8.42 -2.18 6.79
CA LEU A 45 -8.34 -2.39 5.35
C LEU A 45 -9.78 -2.49 4.82
N SER A 46 -10.16 -1.56 3.97
CA SER A 46 -11.54 -1.46 3.49
C SER A 46 -11.74 -2.21 2.18
N GLN A 47 -10.77 -2.07 1.28
CA GLN A 47 -10.90 -2.62 -0.06
C GLN A 47 -9.49 -2.77 -0.66
N PHE A 48 -9.34 -3.74 -1.55
CA PHE A 48 -8.14 -3.82 -2.38
C PHE A 48 -8.54 -4.21 -3.80
N THR A 49 -7.77 -3.71 -4.75
CA THR A 49 -7.94 -4.00 -6.17
C THR A 49 -6.74 -4.79 -6.65
N GLY A 50 -6.70 -5.11 -7.94
CA GLY A 50 -5.60 -5.90 -8.50
C GLY A 50 -4.22 -5.27 -8.31
N ASP A 51 -4.13 -3.94 -8.19
CA ASP A 51 -2.86 -3.22 -8.10
C ASP A 51 -2.81 -2.20 -6.97
N GLY A 52 -3.78 -2.22 -6.04
CA GLY A 52 -3.82 -1.26 -4.96
C GLY A 52 -4.67 -1.66 -3.77
N ILE A 53 -4.59 -0.83 -2.73
CA ILE A 53 -5.36 -1.01 -1.51
C ILE A 53 -6.03 0.30 -1.10
N MET A 54 -7.08 0.19 -0.29
CA MET A 54 -7.72 1.31 0.38
C MET A 54 -7.92 0.95 1.85
N ALA A 55 -7.51 1.87 2.73
CA ALA A 55 -7.65 1.69 4.17
C ALA A 55 -8.36 2.90 4.78
N VAL A 56 -9.06 2.68 5.89
CA VAL A 56 -9.85 3.69 6.56
C VAL A 56 -9.36 3.85 8.00
N PHE A 57 -9.20 5.10 8.42
CA PHE A 57 -8.84 5.48 9.79
C PHE A 57 -9.95 6.34 10.37
N GLY A 58 -10.41 5.99 11.58
CA GLY A 58 -11.51 6.67 12.22
C GLY A 58 -12.87 6.07 11.96
N ALA A 59 -12.93 4.91 11.32
CA ALA A 59 -14.15 4.13 11.12
C ALA A 59 -13.75 2.66 10.92
N PRO A 60 -14.54 1.69 11.37
CA PRO A 60 -15.75 1.85 12.18
C PRO A 60 -15.50 2.33 13.60
N THR A 61 -14.23 2.26 14.07
CA THR A 61 -13.82 2.77 15.38
C THR A 61 -13.46 4.23 15.26
N ALA A 62 -14.08 5.08 16.07
CA ALA A 62 -13.79 6.51 16.08
C ALA A 62 -12.41 6.76 16.69
N LEU A 63 -11.56 7.48 15.96
CA LEU A 63 -10.22 7.88 16.41
C LEU A 63 -10.12 9.39 16.21
N GLU A 64 -9.82 10.13 17.28
CA GLU A 64 -9.67 11.59 17.18
C GLU A 64 -8.49 11.99 16.33
N ASP A 65 -7.43 11.21 16.37
CA ASP A 65 -6.18 11.45 15.65
C ASP A 65 -6.07 10.67 14.35
N HIS A 66 -7.22 10.37 13.71
CA HIS A 66 -7.25 9.51 12.52
C HIS A 66 -6.38 10.04 11.37
N ALA A 67 -6.35 11.35 11.14
CA ALA A 67 -5.53 11.93 10.08
C ALA A 67 -4.04 11.74 10.35
N PHE A 68 -3.62 11.94 11.59
CA PHE A 68 -2.22 11.75 11.99
C PHE A 68 -1.80 10.28 11.85
N ARG A 69 -2.65 9.37 12.30
CA ARG A 69 -2.40 7.93 12.17
C ARG A 69 -2.30 7.50 10.72
N ALA A 70 -3.17 8.03 9.86
CA ALA A 70 -3.13 7.74 8.44
C ALA A 70 -1.83 8.25 7.79
N CYS A 71 -1.33 9.41 8.20
CA CYS A 71 -0.05 9.92 7.72
C CYS A 71 1.11 9.02 8.13
N LEU A 72 1.12 8.55 9.37
CA LEU A 72 2.15 7.61 9.84
C LEU A 72 2.09 6.29 9.07
N ALA A 73 0.88 5.80 8.82
CA ALA A 73 0.68 4.58 8.04
C ALA A 73 1.18 4.77 6.61
N ALA A 74 0.88 5.91 5.98
CA ALA A 74 1.34 6.21 4.62
C ALA A 74 2.87 6.19 4.54
N LEU A 75 3.55 6.81 5.49
CA LEU A 75 5.01 6.79 5.55
C LEU A 75 5.55 5.36 5.78
N GLY A 76 4.90 4.59 6.63
CA GLY A 76 5.27 3.20 6.88
C GLY A 76 5.10 2.32 5.66
N ILE A 77 4.01 2.49 4.92
CA ILE A 77 3.76 1.77 3.68
C ILE A 77 4.83 2.12 2.63
N GLN A 78 5.16 3.40 2.50
CA GLN A 78 6.21 3.83 1.57
C GLN A 78 7.58 3.23 1.93
N ALA A 79 7.91 3.17 3.22
CA ALA A 79 9.15 2.57 3.67
C ALA A 79 9.21 1.07 3.33
N GLU A 80 8.10 0.35 3.55
CA GLU A 80 8.01 -1.07 3.19
C GLU A 80 8.05 -1.28 1.69
N ALA A 81 7.39 -0.40 0.93
CA ALA A 81 7.43 -0.47 -0.53
C ALA A 81 8.85 -0.26 -1.07
N LYS A 82 9.64 0.62 -0.46
CA LYS A 82 11.04 0.82 -0.86
C LYS A 82 11.89 -0.41 -0.62
N ARG A 83 11.66 -1.10 0.50
CA ARG A 83 12.36 -2.36 0.80
C ARG A 83 12.02 -3.44 -0.22
N LEU A 84 10.74 -3.57 -0.53
CA LEU A 84 10.28 -4.52 -1.54
C LEU A 84 10.83 -4.15 -2.92
N ALA A 85 10.89 -2.85 -3.23
CA ALA A 85 11.41 -2.38 -4.51
C ALA A 85 12.89 -2.76 -4.71
N VAL A 86 13.69 -2.74 -3.66
CA VAL A 86 15.09 -3.19 -3.73
C VAL A 86 15.15 -4.67 -4.11
N ASP A 87 14.36 -5.52 -3.45
CA ASP A 87 14.30 -6.95 -3.76
C ASP A 87 13.84 -7.20 -5.20
N VAL A 88 12.81 -6.51 -5.63
CA VAL A 88 12.26 -6.65 -6.98
C VAL A 88 13.30 -6.23 -8.03
N ARG A 89 14.00 -5.13 -7.78
CA ARG A 89 15.04 -4.69 -8.71
C ARG A 89 16.18 -5.70 -8.80
N GLU A 90 16.61 -6.26 -7.69
CA GLU A 90 17.68 -7.25 -7.67
C GLU A 90 17.27 -8.57 -8.32
N ARG A 91 16.04 -9.02 -8.09
CA ARG A 91 15.55 -10.32 -8.61
C ARG A 91 15.00 -10.23 -10.01
N ASP A 92 14.27 -9.15 -10.31
CA ASP A 92 13.48 -9.04 -11.55
C ASP A 92 13.98 -7.95 -12.48
N GLY A 93 14.85 -7.08 -12.01
CA GLY A 93 15.43 -6.00 -12.82
C GLY A 93 14.46 -4.91 -13.22
N VAL A 94 13.34 -4.77 -12.50
CA VAL A 94 12.33 -3.75 -12.79
C VAL A 94 12.17 -2.82 -11.60
N ASP A 95 11.68 -1.61 -11.87
CA ASP A 95 11.39 -0.62 -10.83
C ASP A 95 9.96 -0.77 -10.34
N LEU A 96 9.81 -0.94 -9.03
CA LEU A 96 8.50 -0.96 -8.38
C LEU A 96 8.26 0.39 -7.73
N LEU A 97 7.23 1.09 -8.19
CA LEU A 97 6.87 2.42 -7.69
C LEU A 97 5.46 2.37 -7.11
N LEU A 98 5.29 2.90 -5.92
CA LEU A 98 4.01 2.96 -5.24
C LEU A 98 3.58 4.40 -5.09
N ARG A 99 2.31 4.68 -5.44
CA ARG A 99 1.68 5.96 -5.21
C ARG A 99 0.77 5.85 -3.99
N VAL A 100 0.93 6.77 -3.05
CA VAL A 100 0.10 6.81 -1.83
C VAL A 100 -0.60 8.17 -1.76
N GLY A 101 -1.89 8.15 -1.48
CA GLY A 101 -2.69 9.34 -1.31
C GLY A 101 -3.55 9.25 -0.06
N LEU A 102 -3.87 10.41 0.50
CA LEU A 102 -4.73 10.54 1.66
C LEU A 102 -5.85 11.52 1.37
N ASN A 103 -7.05 11.22 1.89
CA ASN A 103 -8.18 12.13 1.85
C ASN A 103 -8.88 12.09 3.19
N SER A 104 -8.99 13.24 3.84
CA SER A 104 -9.60 13.35 5.15
C SER A 104 -10.93 14.08 5.04
N ALA A 105 -11.97 13.50 5.66
CA ALA A 105 -13.32 14.06 5.71
C ALA A 105 -13.80 14.08 7.16
N ARG A 106 -14.61 15.05 7.47
CA ARG A 106 -15.22 15.17 8.78
C ARG A 106 -16.45 14.25 8.92
#